data_e699fbb5d774304198802c959ee496c5
#
_entry.id   e699fbb5d774304198802c959ee496c5
#
_cell.length_a   1.000
_cell.length_b   1.000
_cell.length_c   1.000
_cell.angle_alpha   90.00
_cell.angle_beta   90.00
_cell.angle_gamma   90.00
#
_symmetry.space_group_name_H-M   'P 1'
#
loop_
_entity.id
_entity.type
_entity.pdbx_description
1 polymer ?
#
loop_
_entity_poly.entity_id
_entity_poly.type
_entity_poly.pdbx_seq_one_letter_code
_entity_poly.pdbx_strand_id
1 'polypeptide(L)'
;GFYAVGLAQATGRPVVVCVTSGSALLNVAPAVAEAFYQHVPLIVVSADRPQQWIGQLDGQTLPQQGAFGPMVRRSVQLPEPHDEEERWLCGRLINETLHLATCKGCAPVHINVPVPEPLFLFDEEKLPETTPFKAHTLPTTFNVDTFKTFAQAKRPMVVLGQLPDGAVATDTLCSLSQRCVVLAEPLSSPSYNITHGDEAVRVLTS
;
A
#
# COMPACT_ATOMS: atom_id res chain seq x y z
N GLY A 1 -1.93 -11.38 9.36
CA GLY A 1 -2.42 -10.30 8.50
C GLY A 1 -2.73 -9.04 9.31
N PHE A 2 -3.80 -9.00 10.08
CA PHE A 2 -4.26 -7.79 10.80
C PHE A 2 -3.24 -7.20 11.78
N TYR A 3 -2.44 -8.03 12.44
CA TYR A 3 -1.34 -7.52 13.27
C TYR A 3 -0.35 -6.66 12.46
N ALA A 4 -0.05 -7.09 11.24
CA ALA A 4 0.84 -6.34 10.34
C ALA A 4 0.21 -5.03 9.84
N VAL A 5 -1.10 -5.01 9.59
CA VAL A 5 -1.84 -3.78 9.27
C VAL A 5 -1.75 -2.78 10.42
N GLY A 6 -2.08 -3.20 11.65
CA GLY A 6 -1.97 -2.35 12.85
C GLY A 6 -0.55 -1.85 13.10
N LEU A 7 0.47 -2.70 12.87
CA LEU A 7 1.86 -2.30 13.02
C LEU A 7 2.27 -1.24 11.98
N ALA A 8 1.83 -1.41 10.72
CA ALA A 8 2.12 -0.44 9.68
C ALA A 8 1.45 0.92 9.96
N GLN A 9 0.20 0.91 10.43
CA GLN A 9 -0.52 2.12 10.84
C GLN A 9 0.17 2.82 12.02
N ALA A 10 0.54 2.06 13.05
CA ALA A 10 1.18 2.62 14.24
C ALA A 10 2.57 3.19 13.99
N THR A 11 3.31 2.62 13.03
CA THR A 11 4.69 3.03 12.75
C THR A 11 4.84 3.96 11.54
N GLY A 12 3.81 4.06 10.70
CA GLY A 12 3.87 4.75 9.40
C GLY A 12 4.86 4.11 8.41
N ARG A 13 5.22 2.84 8.61
CA ARG A 13 6.23 2.13 7.82
C ARG A 13 5.64 0.94 7.09
N PRO A 14 6.21 0.54 5.93
CA PRO A 14 5.85 -0.71 5.28
C PRO A 14 6.13 -1.91 6.19
N VAL A 15 5.21 -2.87 6.19
CA VAL A 15 5.35 -4.11 6.96
C VAL A 15 5.24 -5.31 6.04
N VAL A 16 6.14 -6.28 6.22
CA VAL A 16 6.17 -7.52 5.44
C VAL A 16 5.46 -8.63 6.20
N VAL A 17 4.61 -9.37 5.49
CA VAL A 17 4.00 -10.61 5.95
C VAL A 17 4.49 -11.74 5.07
N CYS A 18 5.21 -12.69 5.65
CA CYS A 18 5.64 -13.90 4.96
C CYS A 18 4.70 -15.05 5.26
N VAL A 19 4.32 -15.79 4.22
CA VAL A 19 3.47 -16.99 4.34
C VAL A 19 4.04 -18.14 3.51
N THR A 20 3.74 -19.36 3.93
CA THR A 20 4.05 -20.56 3.13
C THR A 20 3.08 -20.67 1.94
N SER A 21 3.33 -21.61 1.05
CA SER A 21 2.50 -21.88 -0.14
C SER A 21 1.10 -22.38 0.22
N GLY A 22 0.20 -22.32 -0.74
CA GLY A 22 -1.16 -22.85 -0.63
C GLY A 22 -2.13 -21.93 0.11
N SER A 23 -3.06 -22.49 0.85
CA SER A 23 -4.15 -21.76 1.52
C SER A 23 -3.68 -20.72 2.55
N ALA A 24 -2.43 -20.82 3.03
CA ALA A 24 -1.83 -19.83 3.92
C ALA A 24 -1.86 -18.41 3.31
N LEU A 25 -1.68 -18.29 1.99
CA LEU A 25 -1.80 -17.02 1.28
C LEU A 25 -3.21 -16.45 1.41
N LEU A 26 -4.24 -17.25 1.21
CA LEU A 26 -5.64 -16.79 1.27
C LEU A 26 -6.07 -16.39 2.67
N ASN A 27 -5.43 -16.92 3.72
CA ASN A 27 -5.71 -16.53 5.10
C ASN A 27 -5.32 -15.08 5.41
N VAL A 28 -4.48 -14.44 4.60
CA VAL A 28 -4.16 -13.01 4.77
C VAL A 28 -5.02 -12.10 3.90
N ALA A 29 -5.87 -12.66 3.01
CA ALA A 29 -6.68 -11.88 2.08
C ALA A 29 -7.61 -10.85 2.77
N PRO A 30 -8.28 -11.13 3.90
CA PRO A 30 -9.09 -10.12 4.59
C PRO A 30 -8.25 -8.92 5.06
N ALA A 31 -7.03 -9.17 5.53
CA ALA A 31 -6.12 -8.09 5.95
C ALA A 31 -5.55 -7.31 4.76
N VAL A 32 -5.35 -7.97 3.61
CA VAL A 32 -4.96 -7.28 2.36
C VAL A 32 -6.08 -6.36 1.89
N ALA A 33 -7.33 -6.82 1.95
CA ALA A 33 -8.49 -5.98 1.61
C ALA A 33 -8.57 -4.75 2.52
N GLU A 34 -8.42 -4.93 3.84
CA GLU A 34 -8.38 -3.82 4.79
C GLU A 34 -7.22 -2.86 4.50
N ALA A 35 -6.01 -3.38 4.26
CA ALA A 35 -4.84 -2.58 3.91
C ALA A 35 -5.05 -1.79 2.62
N PHE A 36 -5.79 -2.33 1.66
CA PHE A 36 -6.12 -1.65 0.41
C PHE A 36 -7.00 -0.42 0.65
N TYR A 37 -8.10 -0.55 1.41
CA TYR A 37 -9.01 0.54 1.71
C TYR A 37 -8.41 1.57 2.69
N GLN A 38 -7.53 1.13 3.58
CA GLN A 38 -6.82 2.00 4.54
C GLN A 38 -5.56 2.65 3.97
N HIS A 39 -5.20 2.36 2.71
CA HIS A 39 -3.94 2.82 2.09
C HIS A 39 -2.69 2.46 2.91
N VAL A 40 -2.66 1.25 3.45
CA VAL A 40 -1.55 0.74 4.24
C VAL A 40 -0.54 0.02 3.34
N PRO A 41 0.78 0.33 3.44
CA PRO A 41 1.81 -0.33 2.65
C PRO A 41 2.13 -1.72 3.21
N LEU A 42 1.24 -2.68 2.97
CA LEU A 42 1.41 -4.08 3.34
C LEU A 42 2.12 -4.84 2.21
N ILE A 43 3.22 -5.50 2.50
CA ILE A 43 3.97 -6.30 1.55
C ILE A 43 3.76 -7.76 1.90
N VAL A 44 3.01 -8.48 1.06
CA VAL A 44 2.82 -9.92 1.22
C VAL A 44 3.88 -10.65 0.42
N VAL A 45 4.66 -11.49 1.08
CA VAL A 45 5.62 -12.40 0.45
C VAL A 45 5.13 -13.81 0.67
N SER A 46 4.83 -14.53 -0.39
CA SER A 46 4.40 -15.94 -0.33
C SER A 46 5.45 -16.83 -0.95
N ALA A 47 5.86 -17.88 -0.23
CA ALA A 47 6.55 -18.98 -0.87
C ALA A 47 5.58 -19.71 -1.82
N ASP A 48 6.11 -20.29 -2.88
CA ASP A 48 5.33 -21.09 -3.82
C ASP A 48 6.13 -22.29 -4.28
N ARG A 49 5.45 -23.25 -4.87
CA ARG A 49 6.12 -24.32 -5.63
C ARG A 49 6.59 -23.79 -6.97
N PRO A 50 7.63 -24.40 -7.58
CA PRO A 50 8.02 -24.12 -8.95
C PRO A 50 6.83 -24.21 -9.92
N GLN A 51 6.81 -23.31 -10.90
CA GLN A 51 5.67 -23.12 -11.80
C GLN A 51 5.19 -24.42 -12.49
N GLN A 52 6.12 -25.32 -12.83
CA GLN A 52 5.81 -26.58 -13.50
C GLN A 52 4.99 -27.56 -12.63
N TRP A 53 4.98 -27.41 -11.32
CA TRP A 53 4.23 -28.26 -10.39
C TRP A 53 2.82 -27.72 -10.08
N ILE A 54 2.55 -26.47 -10.42
CA ILE A 54 1.23 -25.88 -10.18
C ILE A 54 0.18 -26.55 -11.09
N GLY A 55 -0.88 -27.07 -10.47
CA GLY A 55 -1.91 -27.80 -11.18
C GLY A 55 -1.59 -29.27 -11.51
N GLN A 56 -0.47 -29.80 -11.02
CA GLN A 56 -0.04 -31.20 -11.21
C GLN A 56 -0.40 -32.10 -10.01
N LEU A 57 -1.35 -31.73 -9.20
CA LEU A 57 -1.75 -32.44 -7.96
C LEU A 57 -0.64 -32.47 -6.89
N ASP A 58 0.34 -31.62 -7.01
CA ASP A 58 1.33 -31.45 -5.93
C ASP A 58 0.66 -30.84 -4.70
N GLY A 59 1.11 -31.26 -3.53
CA GLY A 59 0.56 -30.81 -2.25
C GLY A 59 0.79 -29.34 -2.00
N GLN A 60 -0.18 -28.68 -1.36
CA GLN A 60 -0.04 -27.29 -0.90
C GLN A 60 0.18 -26.29 -2.05
N THR A 61 -0.44 -26.54 -3.20
CA THR A 61 -0.40 -25.65 -4.38
C THR A 61 -1.74 -24.99 -4.64
N LEU A 62 -1.71 -23.78 -5.15
CA LEU A 62 -2.85 -23.06 -5.75
C LEU A 62 -2.30 -21.97 -6.69
N PRO A 63 -3.10 -21.41 -7.60
CA PRO A 63 -2.68 -20.27 -8.43
C PRO A 63 -2.48 -19.03 -7.55
N GLN A 64 -1.24 -18.79 -7.08
CA GLN A 64 -0.95 -17.73 -6.10
C GLN A 64 -0.76 -16.37 -6.76
N GLN A 65 -0.16 -16.33 -7.95
CA GLN A 65 0.00 -15.08 -8.68
C GLN A 65 -1.35 -14.46 -9.00
N GLY A 66 -1.55 -13.21 -8.57
CA GLY A 66 -2.81 -12.52 -8.78
C GLY A 66 -3.97 -12.94 -7.87
N ALA A 67 -3.73 -13.80 -6.87
CA ALA A 67 -4.77 -14.30 -5.96
C ALA A 67 -5.55 -13.21 -5.21
N PHE A 68 -4.96 -12.04 -5.01
CA PHE A 68 -5.62 -10.90 -4.36
C PHE A 68 -6.37 -9.98 -5.35
N GLY A 69 -6.31 -10.26 -6.65
CA GLY A 69 -7.00 -9.47 -7.68
C GLY A 69 -6.67 -7.97 -7.59
N PRO A 70 -7.69 -7.09 -7.65
CA PRO A 70 -7.49 -5.64 -7.62
C PRO A 70 -7.13 -5.07 -6.25
N MET A 71 -7.16 -5.88 -5.18
CA MET A 71 -6.85 -5.45 -3.82
C MET A 71 -5.34 -5.25 -3.57
N VAL A 72 -4.48 -5.54 -4.53
CA VAL A 72 -3.06 -5.21 -4.50
C VAL A 72 -2.69 -4.34 -5.69
N ARG A 73 -1.85 -3.36 -5.46
CA ARG A 73 -1.38 -2.47 -6.54
C ARG A 73 -0.52 -3.21 -7.55
N ARG A 74 0.22 -4.22 -7.10
CA ARG A 74 1.01 -5.12 -7.92
C ARG A 74 1.08 -6.50 -7.29
N SER A 75 0.94 -7.52 -8.12
CA SER A 75 1.31 -8.90 -7.82
C SER A 75 2.40 -9.31 -8.79
N VAL A 76 3.52 -9.80 -8.28
CA VAL A 76 4.66 -10.24 -9.08
C VAL A 76 5.05 -11.67 -8.72
N GLN A 77 5.32 -12.45 -9.75
CA GLN A 77 5.96 -13.77 -9.65
C GLN A 77 7.45 -13.57 -9.91
N LEU A 78 8.31 -13.95 -8.95
CA LEU A 78 9.74 -13.96 -9.19
C LEU A 78 10.13 -15.20 -10.02
N PRO A 79 11.12 -15.10 -10.90
CA PRO A 79 11.74 -16.28 -11.50
C PRO A 79 12.59 -17.01 -10.45
N GLU A 80 12.89 -18.28 -10.70
CA GLU A 80 13.95 -19.02 -10.02
C GLU A 80 15.28 -18.63 -10.67
N PRO A 81 16.17 -17.87 -9.98
CA PRO A 81 17.34 -17.31 -10.65
C PRO A 81 18.44 -18.34 -10.82
N HIS A 82 18.77 -18.67 -12.06
CA HIS A 82 19.87 -19.58 -12.43
C HIS A 82 21.14 -18.86 -12.89
N ASP A 83 21.03 -17.58 -13.26
CA ASP A 83 22.13 -16.75 -13.74
C ASP A 83 22.08 -15.31 -13.19
N GLU A 84 23.04 -14.50 -13.58
CA GLU A 84 23.14 -13.09 -13.14
C GLU A 84 22.03 -12.21 -13.72
N GLU A 85 21.55 -12.48 -14.92
CA GLU A 85 20.47 -11.71 -15.55
C GLU A 85 19.14 -11.95 -14.82
N GLU A 86 18.85 -13.20 -14.47
CA GLU A 86 17.66 -13.56 -13.68
C GLU A 86 17.74 -13.02 -12.24
N ARG A 87 18.92 -13.01 -11.62
CA ARG A 87 19.14 -12.34 -10.32
C ARG A 87 18.89 -10.84 -10.41
N TRP A 88 19.42 -10.20 -11.44
CA TRP A 88 19.14 -8.79 -11.69
C TRP A 88 17.63 -8.53 -11.89
N LEU A 89 16.95 -9.39 -12.65
CA LEU A 89 15.51 -9.31 -12.88
C LEU A 89 14.72 -9.43 -11.56
N CYS A 90 15.08 -10.39 -10.69
CA CYS A 90 14.50 -10.49 -9.35
C CYS A 90 14.64 -9.18 -8.57
N GLY A 91 15.86 -8.64 -8.51
CA GLY A 91 16.14 -7.38 -7.84
C GLY A 91 15.31 -6.22 -8.38
N ARG A 92 15.15 -6.13 -9.71
CA ARG A 92 14.33 -5.12 -10.37
C ARG A 92 12.85 -5.28 -10.01
N LEU A 93 12.29 -6.48 -10.13
CA LEU A 93 10.88 -6.75 -9.84
C LEU A 93 10.53 -6.46 -8.38
N ILE A 94 11.42 -6.81 -7.45
CA ILE A 94 11.27 -6.50 -6.03
C ILE A 94 11.26 -4.98 -5.82
N ASN A 95 12.26 -4.27 -6.34
CA ASN A 95 12.37 -2.82 -6.17
C ASN A 95 11.15 -2.08 -6.74
N GLU A 96 10.69 -2.44 -7.95
CA GLU A 96 9.48 -1.88 -8.54
C GLU A 96 8.26 -2.10 -7.65
N THR A 97 8.13 -3.31 -7.11
CA THR A 97 6.98 -3.68 -6.27
C THR A 97 7.00 -2.93 -4.94
N LEU A 98 8.17 -2.85 -4.28
CA LEU A 98 8.34 -2.09 -3.04
C LEU A 98 8.08 -0.59 -3.24
N HIS A 99 8.56 -0.02 -4.36
CA HIS A 99 8.26 1.36 -4.70
C HIS A 99 6.76 1.61 -4.84
N LEU A 100 6.05 0.71 -5.52
CA LEU A 100 4.60 0.81 -5.69
C LEU A 100 3.83 0.67 -4.38
N ALA A 101 4.35 -0.06 -3.39
CA ALA A 101 3.73 -0.14 -2.08
C ALA A 101 3.69 1.21 -1.35
N THR A 102 4.70 2.05 -1.57
CA THR A 102 4.92 3.28 -0.80
C THR A 102 4.64 4.58 -1.56
N CYS A 103 4.52 4.51 -2.90
CA CYS A 103 4.27 5.70 -3.69
C CYS A 103 2.77 6.10 -3.71
N LYS A 104 2.50 7.43 -3.87
CA LYS A 104 1.17 8.01 -4.14
C LYS A 104 0.01 7.31 -3.40
N GLY A 105 -0.04 7.50 -2.09
CA GLY A 105 -1.16 7.03 -1.27
C GLY A 105 -1.07 5.57 -0.89
N CYS A 106 0.10 4.99 -0.74
CA CYS A 106 0.37 3.63 -0.27
C CYS A 106 -0.66 2.57 -0.69
N ALA A 107 -0.28 1.34 -0.84
CA ALA A 107 -1.21 0.23 -1.08
C ALA A 107 -0.50 -1.11 -0.84
N PRO A 108 -1.24 -2.19 -0.56
CA PRO A 108 -0.64 -3.50 -0.46
C PRO A 108 -0.09 -3.98 -1.81
N VAL A 109 0.93 -4.82 -1.73
CA VAL A 109 1.56 -5.49 -2.87
C VAL A 109 1.83 -6.96 -2.53
N HIS A 110 2.00 -7.78 -3.56
CA HIS A 110 2.25 -9.20 -3.41
C HIS A 110 3.47 -9.63 -4.22
N ILE A 111 4.38 -10.35 -3.57
CA ILE A 111 5.57 -10.95 -4.18
C ILE A 111 5.48 -12.46 -3.97
N ASN A 112 5.28 -13.21 -5.04
CA ASN A 112 5.24 -14.65 -5.04
C ASN A 112 6.62 -15.20 -5.39
N VAL A 113 7.15 -16.08 -4.52
CA VAL A 113 8.52 -16.57 -4.58
C VAL A 113 8.50 -18.08 -4.76
N PRO A 114 8.75 -18.60 -5.96
CA PRO A 114 8.93 -20.04 -6.14
C PRO A 114 10.22 -20.48 -5.44
N VAL A 115 10.11 -21.57 -4.68
CA VAL A 115 11.25 -22.15 -3.94
C VAL A 115 11.35 -23.62 -4.29
N PRO A 116 12.37 -24.03 -5.06
CA PRO A 116 12.60 -25.41 -5.41
C PRO A 116 13.12 -26.22 -4.21
N GLU A 117 12.95 -27.52 -4.26
CA GLU A 117 13.60 -28.43 -3.30
C GLU A 117 15.06 -28.70 -3.72
N PRO A 118 15.98 -28.91 -2.75
CA PRO A 118 15.77 -29.06 -1.30
C PRO A 118 15.68 -27.72 -0.55
N LEU A 119 14.74 -27.60 0.39
CA LEU A 119 14.43 -26.34 1.10
C LEU A 119 15.42 -25.95 2.21
N PHE A 120 16.34 -26.84 2.60
CA PHE A 120 17.15 -26.68 3.82
C PHE A 120 18.66 -26.54 3.55
N LEU A 121 19.05 -26.29 2.31
CA LEU A 121 20.44 -25.98 1.97
C LEU A 121 20.62 -24.45 1.99
N PHE A 122 21.41 -23.98 2.97
CA PHE A 122 21.74 -22.56 3.12
C PHE A 122 23.27 -22.44 2.93
N ASP A 123 23.67 -22.22 1.70
CA ASP A 123 25.08 -22.18 1.27
C ASP A 123 25.55 -20.75 0.92
N GLU A 124 24.67 -19.76 0.95
CA GLU A 124 25.01 -18.37 0.69
C GLU A 124 25.47 -17.67 1.99
N GLU A 125 26.73 -17.29 2.05
CA GLU A 125 27.33 -16.58 3.20
C GLU A 125 26.95 -15.08 3.23
N LYS A 126 26.60 -14.49 2.10
CA LYS A 126 26.31 -13.05 1.96
C LYS A 126 25.00 -12.81 1.20
N LEU A 127 24.23 -11.87 1.69
CA LEU A 127 23.06 -11.40 0.95
C LEU A 127 23.51 -10.69 -0.33
N PRO A 128 22.76 -10.85 -1.45
CA PRO A 128 23.07 -10.19 -2.71
C PRO A 128 22.96 -8.67 -2.56
N GLU A 129 23.88 -7.94 -3.17
CA GLU A 129 23.81 -6.49 -3.28
C GLU A 129 22.78 -6.13 -4.35
N THR A 130 21.86 -5.25 -4.00
CA THR A 130 20.82 -4.77 -4.93
C THR A 130 20.96 -3.27 -5.15
N THR A 131 20.67 -2.82 -6.38
CA THR A 131 20.62 -1.39 -6.69
C THR A 131 19.23 -0.86 -6.35
N PRO A 132 19.09 0.01 -5.33
CA PRO A 132 17.78 0.53 -4.96
C PRO A 132 17.24 1.50 -6.02
N PHE A 133 15.92 1.52 -6.21
CA PHE A 133 15.27 2.54 -7.01
C PHE A 133 15.39 3.93 -6.38
N LYS A 134 15.72 4.91 -7.20
CA LYS A 134 15.61 6.32 -6.84
C LYS A 134 14.33 6.88 -7.46
N ALA A 135 13.31 7.08 -6.65
CA ALA A 135 12.11 7.76 -7.09
C ALA A 135 12.37 9.26 -7.22
N HIS A 136 12.12 9.80 -8.39
CA HIS A 136 12.09 11.25 -8.60
C HIS A 136 10.63 11.70 -8.57
N THR A 137 10.25 12.43 -7.53
CA THR A 137 8.94 13.07 -7.45
C THR A 137 8.99 14.33 -8.28
N LEU A 138 8.23 14.38 -9.37
CA LEU A 138 8.03 15.64 -10.08
C LEU A 138 7.26 16.60 -9.17
N PRO A 139 7.62 17.87 -9.09
CA PRO A 139 6.87 18.84 -8.32
C PRO A 139 5.43 18.87 -8.84
N THR A 140 4.48 18.79 -7.93
CA THR A 140 3.06 18.93 -8.27
C THR A 140 2.86 20.37 -8.73
N THR A 141 2.52 20.59 -9.99
CA THR A 141 2.23 21.92 -10.50
C THR A 141 0.95 22.42 -9.83
N PHE A 142 1.07 23.56 -9.14
CA PHE A 142 -0.07 24.21 -8.50
C PHE A 142 -1.02 24.73 -9.59
N ASN A 143 -2.28 24.30 -9.55
CA ASN A 143 -3.28 24.78 -10.50
C ASN A 143 -3.80 26.17 -10.07
N VAL A 144 -3.23 27.20 -10.68
CA VAL A 144 -3.55 28.62 -10.38
C VAL A 144 -5.02 28.93 -10.61
N ASP A 145 -5.67 28.31 -11.59
CA ASP A 145 -7.07 28.60 -11.92
C ASP A 145 -8.03 27.99 -10.89
N THR A 146 -7.72 26.79 -10.38
CA THR A 146 -8.46 26.19 -9.27
C THR A 146 -8.36 27.06 -8.02
N PHE A 147 -7.17 27.60 -7.73
CA PHE A 147 -6.98 28.49 -6.58
C PHE A 147 -7.75 29.81 -6.75
N LYS A 148 -7.74 30.41 -7.92
CA LYS A 148 -8.53 31.64 -8.22
C LYS A 148 -10.02 31.38 -8.02
N THR A 149 -10.53 30.25 -8.51
CA THR A 149 -11.94 29.87 -8.36
C THR A 149 -12.33 29.75 -6.89
N PHE A 150 -11.47 29.06 -6.09
CA PHE A 150 -11.68 28.94 -4.65
C PHE A 150 -11.66 30.30 -3.94
N ALA A 151 -10.65 31.14 -4.25
CA ALA A 151 -10.49 32.46 -3.62
C ALA A 151 -11.64 33.44 -3.93
N GLN A 152 -12.29 33.29 -5.10
CA GLN A 152 -13.41 34.13 -5.55
C GLN A 152 -14.78 33.59 -5.15
N ALA A 153 -14.84 32.36 -4.62
CA ALA A 153 -16.10 31.74 -4.23
C ALA A 153 -16.74 32.49 -3.06
N LYS A 154 -18.04 32.74 -3.16
CA LYS A 154 -18.81 33.43 -2.10
C LYS A 154 -18.97 32.58 -0.84
N ARG A 155 -19.01 31.27 -0.98
CA ARG A 155 -19.17 30.28 0.09
C ARG A 155 -18.25 29.09 -0.16
N PRO A 156 -16.94 29.27 -0.02
CA PRO A 156 -16.01 28.17 -0.22
C PRO A 156 -16.18 27.14 0.89
N MET A 157 -16.02 25.88 0.54
CA MET A 157 -16.01 24.75 1.45
C MET A 157 -14.81 23.85 1.11
N VAL A 158 -14.14 23.33 2.12
CA VAL A 158 -13.08 22.34 2.01
C VAL A 158 -13.55 21.05 2.67
N VAL A 159 -13.46 19.96 1.95
CA VAL A 159 -13.74 18.62 2.48
C VAL A 159 -12.41 17.86 2.55
N LEU A 160 -12.04 17.42 3.74
CA LEU A 160 -10.90 16.56 3.98
C LEU A 160 -11.36 15.10 3.87
N GLY A 161 -10.97 14.41 2.81
CA GLY A 161 -11.19 12.99 2.66
C GLY A 161 -10.21 12.18 3.50
N GLN A 162 -9.96 10.92 3.12
CA GLN A 162 -9.00 10.09 3.81
C GLN A 162 -7.57 10.65 3.66
N LEU A 163 -6.99 11.10 4.75
CA LEU A 163 -5.65 11.67 4.82
C LEU A 163 -4.87 11.05 5.99
N PRO A 164 -3.56 10.82 5.84
CA PRO A 164 -2.72 10.41 6.96
C PRO A 164 -2.63 11.52 8.01
N ASP A 165 -2.37 11.11 9.25
CA ASP A 165 -2.19 12.05 10.37
C ASP A 165 -1.11 13.09 10.05
N GLY A 166 -1.43 14.35 10.32
CA GLY A 166 -0.52 15.47 10.07
C GLY A 166 -0.33 15.84 8.59
N ALA A 167 -1.09 15.26 7.66
CA ALA A 167 -1.02 15.60 6.23
C ALA A 167 -1.34 17.09 5.95
N VAL A 168 -2.16 17.70 6.79
CA VAL A 168 -2.44 19.14 6.76
C VAL A 168 -2.03 19.73 8.11
N ALA A 169 -1.17 20.74 8.08
CA ALA A 169 -0.71 21.42 9.29
C ALA A 169 -1.88 22.11 10.03
N THR A 170 -1.88 22.03 11.35
CA THR A 170 -2.93 22.63 12.21
C THR A 170 -3.13 24.12 11.92
N ASP A 171 -2.06 24.88 11.73
CA ASP A 171 -2.12 26.32 11.41
C ASP A 171 -2.83 26.58 10.07
N THR A 172 -2.64 25.68 9.10
CA THR A 172 -3.35 25.75 7.81
C THR A 172 -4.84 25.52 7.99
N LEU A 173 -5.24 24.53 8.78
CA LEU A 173 -6.63 24.24 9.09
C LEU A 173 -7.29 25.39 9.85
N CYS A 174 -6.61 25.96 10.85
CA CYS A 174 -7.07 27.14 11.56
C CYS A 174 -7.30 28.32 10.61
N SER A 175 -6.37 28.57 9.71
CA SER A 175 -6.47 29.66 8.73
C SER A 175 -7.62 29.44 7.73
N LEU A 176 -7.84 28.20 7.29
CA LEU A 176 -8.95 27.84 6.42
C LEU A 176 -10.31 27.98 7.12
N SER A 177 -10.42 27.50 8.36
CA SER A 177 -11.68 27.57 9.13
C SER A 177 -12.17 29.00 9.41
N GLN A 178 -11.29 29.99 9.35
CA GLN A 178 -11.64 31.41 9.44
C GLN A 178 -12.25 31.96 8.13
N ARG A 179 -12.06 31.28 7.01
CA ARG A 179 -12.44 31.76 5.68
C ARG A 179 -13.50 30.91 4.98
N CYS A 180 -13.59 29.65 5.35
CA CYS A 180 -14.50 28.70 4.72
C CYS A 180 -14.94 27.62 5.71
N VAL A 181 -15.99 26.90 5.35
CA VAL A 181 -16.39 25.69 6.08
C VAL A 181 -15.38 24.60 5.79
N VAL A 182 -14.84 23.98 6.83
CA VAL A 182 -13.96 22.82 6.72
C VAL A 182 -14.68 21.63 7.33
N LEU A 183 -14.92 20.60 6.53
CA LEU A 183 -15.48 19.31 6.93
C LEU A 183 -14.41 18.25 6.86
N ALA A 184 -14.45 17.29 7.76
CA ALA A 184 -13.55 16.15 7.75
C ALA A 184 -14.32 14.84 7.74
N GLU A 185 -13.88 13.88 6.96
CA GLU A 185 -14.34 12.50 7.08
C GLU A 185 -13.69 11.82 8.28
N PRO A 186 -14.32 10.77 8.87
CA PRO A 186 -13.77 10.08 10.04
C PRO A 186 -12.33 9.54 9.85
N LEU A 187 -11.95 9.22 8.61
CA LEU A 187 -10.63 8.69 8.25
C LEU A 187 -9.58 9.78 7.96
N SER A 188 -9.90 11.05 8.14
CA SER A 188 -8.94 12.14 7.92
C SER A 188 -8.20 12.59 9.19
N SER A 189 -8.56 12.05 10.37
CA SER A 189 -7.93 12.28 11.69
C SER A 189 -7.28 13.68 11.85
N PRO A 190 -7.99 14.79 11.63
CA PRO A 190 -7.38 16.10 11.79
C PRO A 190 -7.11 16.38 13.27
N SER A 191 -5.91 16.85 13.57
CA SER A 191 -5.50 17.25 14.93
C SER A 191 -6.25 18.48 15.47
N TYR A 192 -7.27 18.97 14.76
CA TYR A 192 -8.02 20.17 15.09
C TYR A 192 -9.52 19.87 15.12
N ASN A 193 -10.27 20.55 16.01
CA ASN A 193 -11.72 20.43 16.15
C ASN A 193 -12.42 20.90 14.87
N ILE A 194 -12.66 19.99 13.95
CA ILE A 194 -13.38 20.20 12.70
C ILE A 194 -14.68 19.40 12.78
N THR A 195 -15.76 19.94 12.24
CA THR A 195 -17.03 19.23 12.15
C THR A 195 -16.88 18.01 11.24
N HIS A 196 -17.17 16.83 11.74
CA HIS A 196 -17.19 15.62 10.93
C HIS A 196 -18.37 15.67 9.94
N GLY A 197 -18.12 15.26 8.69
CA GLY A 197 -19.10 15.35 7.62
C GLY A 197 -20.41 14.63 7.93
N ASP A 198 -20.34 13.46 8.58
CA ASP A 198 -21.52 12.69 8.98
C ASP A 198 -22.37 13.39 10.03
N GLU A 199 -21.77 14.15 10.95
CA GLU A 199 -22.48 14.96 11.93
C GLU A 199 -23.14 16.18 11.28
N ALA A 200 -22.46 16.82 10.32
CA ALA A 200 -23.01 17.94 9.57
C ALA A 200 -24.25 17.53 8.74
N VAL A 201 -24.23 16.37 8.10
CA VAL A 201 -25.37 15.83 7.36
C VAL A 201 -26.53 15.51 8.30
N ARG A 202 -26.29 14.94 9.48
CA ARG A 202 -27.34 14.69 10.49
C ARG A 202 -28.03 15.96 10.95
N VAL A 203 -27.29 17.03 11.18
CA VAL A 203 -27.85 18.32 11.62
C VAL A 203 -28.66 19.02 10.50
N LEU A 204 -28.26 18.82 9.24
CA LEU A 204 -28.96 19.41 8.09
C LEU A 204 -30.19 18.63 7.63
N THR A 205 -30.34 17.36 8.05
CA THR A 205 -31.45 16.48 7.69
C THR A 205 -32.45 16.24 8.83
N SER A 206 -32.19 16.75 10.01
CA SER A 206 -33.09 16.79 11.17
C SER A 206 -33.88 18.08 11.23
#